data_9e6d46825796d9d2a56c291426b005e1
#
_entry.id   9e6d46825796d9d2a56c291426b005e1
#
_cell.length_a   1.000
_cell.length_b   1.000
_cell.length_c   1.000
_cell.angle_alpha   90.00
_cell.angle_beta   90.00
_cell.angle_gamma   90.00
#
_symmetry.space_group_name_H-M   'P 1'
#
loop_
_entity.id
_entity.type
_entity.pdbx_description
1 polymer ?
#
loop_
_entity_poly.entity_id
_entity_poly.type
_entity_poly.pdbx_seq_one_letter_code
_entity_poly.pdbx_strand_id
1 'polypeptide(L)'
;MRGNDSFCKVQGRLCVVGNPRTYDVTLQEILRRISPPECLNKSSLGPLLRRGKTKGCGDKLQALLANRGVGLSSGQRKRTPVNTLTAFLEGEAIEFGKDNREMTHKYFPSEQIARCILNSMPHAAAEDCLKHAMNTTDIIKEQIDLQVSWCGDPMNVERMCEDSNPIRNFALVTHVLGPMEWRTYAEVLRKFADAIEKHLKAYFDHLVITQTYVYPNQVICLPQAADSDHVIRIELDTNQLKTFCEVPGRLTLHNRKFNISVAEIGRRVKTPECLNGSILGAILRKGKTKDNGNALRDELRKYGIELPIGRRKATSTTTFTALMEEEALILARDMRAIMQKHFPVDAIATELNERSKYHEANNKLVERRVKLQSVLEISSMLFTFLTNTQVPVSDRMPEVRSEHEHVLEPFFIMTHGYGPDEMINWVETIAELAKAQISMLPQAPTGAAAAFY
;
A
#
# COMPACT_ATOMS: atom_id res chain seq x y z
N MET A 1 9.14 23.90 26.69
CA MET A 1 8.06 22.89 26.90
C MET A 1 8.49 21.63 26.17
N ARG A 2 8.51 20.46 26.82
CA ARG A 2 8.87 19.20 26.15
C ARG A 2 7.71 18.81 25.24
N GLY A 3 7.91 18.90 23.91
CA GLY A 3 6.85 18.69 22.90
C GLY A 3 6.24 17.29 22.85
N ASN A 4 6.87 16.32 23.51
CA ASN A 4 6.44 14.92 23.59
C ASN A 4 5.42 14.60 24.71
N ASP A 5 4.93 15.62 25.42
CA ASP A 5 3.93 15.41 26.45
C ASP A 5 2.59 14.98 25.80
N SER A 6 2.01 13.86 26.28
CA SER A 6 0.68 13.40 25.85
C SER A 6 -0.36 14.48 26.14
N PHE A 7 -1.06 14.92 25.10
CA PHE A 7 -2.18 15.85 25.21
C PHE A 7 -3.47 15.12 25.59
N CYS A 8 -3.74 13.98 24.96
CA CYS A 8 -4.87 13.13 25.28
C CYS A 8 -4.69 11.73 24.68
N LYS A 9 -5.44 10.76 25.23
CA LYS A 9 -5.58 9.42 24.66
C LYS A 9 -6.84 9.36 23.82
N VAL A 10 -6.72 8.79 22.61
CA VAL A 10 -7.83 8.66 21.66
C VAL A 10 -7.92 7.22 21.20
N GLN A 11 -9.14 6.68 21.25
CA GLN A 11 -9.39 5.34 20.73
C GLN A 11 -9.23 5.31 19.20
N GLY A 12 -8.48 4.35 18.69
CA GLY A 12 -8.27 4.15 17.27
C GLY A 12 -9.56 3.84 16.51
N ARG A 13 -9.55 4.10 15.21
CA ARG A 13 -10.66 3.87 14.29
C ARG A 13 -10.65 2.47 13.71
N LEU A 14 -9.45 1.90 13.52
CA LEU A 14 -9.21 0.60 12.89
C LEU A 14 -9.12 -0.54 13.91
N CYS A 15 -9.73 -0.37 15.08
CA CYS A 15 -9.81 -1.43 16.09
C CYS A 15 -11.02 -2.31 15.86
N VAL A 16 -10.82 -3.62 15.87
CA VAL A 16 -11.87 -4.63 15.88
C VAL A 16 -12.17 -5.03 17.32
N VAL A 17 -13.41 -5.47 17.59
CA VAL A 17 -13.94 -5.78 18.94
C VAL A 17 -13.03 -6.74 19.71
N GLY A 18 -12.84 -6.39 20.98
CA GLY A 18 -12.11 -7.21 21.97
C GLY A 18 -10.80 -6.58 22.45
N ASN A 19 -10.22 -5.69 21.66
CA ASN A 19 -9.01 -4.96 22.05
C ASN A 19 -9.04 -3.52 21.50
N PRO A 20 -9.77 -2.58 22.14
CA PRO A 20 -9.77 -1.20 21.72
C PRO A 20 -8.37 -0.62 21.95
N ARG A 21 -7.61 -0.42 20.88
CA ARG A 21 -6.32 0.27 20.94
C ARG A 21 -6.55 1.76 21.14
N THR A 22 -5.81 2.35 22.05
CA THR A 22 -5.80 3.79 22.31
C THR A 22 -4.43 4.34 21.97
N TYR A 23 -4.40 5.48 21.28
CA TYR A 23 -3.19 6.16 20.89
C TYR A 23 -3.00 7.44 21.70
N ASP A 24 -1.78 7.69 22.12
CA ASP A 24 -1.40 8.95 22.74
C ASP A 24 -1.23 9.99 21.64
N VAL A 25 -2.03 11.05 21.71
CA VAL A 25 -1.90 12.22 20.83
C VAL A 25 -1.05 13.26 21.55
N THR A 26 0.09 13.61 20.98
CA THR A 26 0.99 14.60 21.56
C THR A 26 0.60 16.02 21.17
N LEU A 27 1.10 17.02 21.91
CA LEU A 27 0.91 18.42 21.53
C LEU A 27 1.59 18.72 20.18
N GLN A 28 2.71 18.05 19.89
CA GLN A 28 3.41 18.19 18.62
C GLN A 28 2.58 17.66 17.44
N GLU A 29 1.94 16.50 17.58
CA GLU A 29 1.00 16.01 16.56
C GLU A 29 -0.09 17.04 16.28
N ILE A 30 -0.71 17.62 17.33
CA ILE A 30 -1.74 18.64 17.15
C ILE A 30 -1.18 19.86 16.41
N LEU A 31 0.01 20.34 16.77
CA LEU A 31 0.65 21.46 16.09
C LEU A 31 0.89 21.18 14.60
N ARG A 32 1.38 19.98 14.25
CA ARG A 32 1.53 19.56 12.86
C ARG A 32 0.20 19.58 12.12
N ARG A 33 -0.87 19.10 12.74
CA ARG A 33 -2.21 19.02 12.15
C ARG A 33 -2.88 20.37 11.92
N ILE A 34 -2.68 21.34 12.80
CA ILE A 34 -3.26 22.69 12.67
C ILE A 34 -2.40 23.65 11.83
N SER A 35 -1.13 23.30 11.61
CA SER A 35 -0.19 24.04 10.76
C SER A 35 -0.27 23.59 9.29
N PRO A 36 0.31 24.38 8.34
CA PRO A 36 0.49 23.93 6.97
C PRO A 36 1.29 22.60 6.90
N PRO A 37 0.98 21.71 5.96
CA PRO A 37 0.03 21.88 4.85
C PRO A 37 -1.42 21.53 5.17
N GLU A 38 -1.75 20.87 6.30
CA GLU A 38 -3.08 20.36 6.57
C GLU A 38 -4.04 21.42 7.12
N CYS A 39 -3.60 22.28 8.02
CA CYS A 39 -4.36 23.40 8.59
C CYS A 39 -5.72 23.00 9.16
N LEU A 40 -5.79 21.95 10.00
CA LEU A 40 -7.05 21.58 10.66
C LEU A 40 -7.57 22.70 11.53
N ASN A 41 -8.87 22.93 11.46
CA ASN A 41 -9.59 23.86 12.31
C ASN A 41 -10.35 23.12 13.43
N LYS A 42 -11.04 23.88 14.26
CA LYS A 42 -11.84 23.38 15.37
C LYS A 42 -12.85 22.29 14.96
N SER A 43 -13.51 22.44 13.79
CA SER A 43 -14.53 21.50 13.32
C SER A 43 -13.96 20.20 12.77
N SER A 44 -12.69 20.17 12.38
CA SER A 44 -12.00 18.97 11.90
C SER A 44 -11.23 18.28 13.04
N LEU A 45 -10.54 19.04 13.89
CA LEU A 45 -9.73 18.51 14.98
C LEU A 45 -10.60 17.84 16.06
N GLY A 46 -11.79 18.39 16.37
CA GLY A 46 -12.69 17.79 17.34
C GLY A 46 -13.11 16.36 16.96
N PRO A 47 -13.66 16.12 15.76
CA PRO A 47 -13.94 14.77 15.25
C PRO A 47 -12.72 13.87 15.16
N LEU A 48 -11.55 14.38 14.79
CA LEU A 48 -10.31 13.62 14.80
C LEU A 48 -10.02 13.05 16.18
N LEU A 49 -10.05 13.90 17.21
CA LEU A 49 -9.81 13.54 18.61
C LEU A 49 -11.02 12.82 19.27
N ARG A 50 -12.04 12.44 18.49
CA ARG A 50 -13.26 11.79 18.97
C ARG A 50 -13.94 12.54 20.13
N ARG A 51 -13.74 13.84 20.23
CA ARG A 51 -14.46 14.67 21.18
C ARG A 51 -15.86 14.92 20.61
N GLY A 52 -16.88 14.40 21.29
CA GLY A 52 -18.25 14.32 20.81
C GLY A 52 -18.83 15.64 20.33
N LYS A 53 -19.88 15.58 19.50
CA LYS A 53 -20.63 16.71 18.95
C LYS A 53 -21.53 17.39 20.02
N THR A 54 -21.21 17.31 21.30
CA THR A 54 -21.97 18.00 22.32
C THR A 54 -21.69 19.51 22.25
N LYS A 55 -22.76 20.31 22.42
CA LYS A 55 -22.69 21.77 22.41
C LYS A 55 -21.56 22.26 23.34
N GLY A 56 -20.61 23.04 22.80
CA GLY A 56 -19.48 23.58 23.56
C GLY A 56 -18.21 22.67 23.62
N CYS A 57 -18.19 21.46 23.07
CA CYS A 57 -16.98 20.62 23.07
C CYS A 57 -15.81 21.25 22.28
N GLY A 58 -16.11 21.95 21.19
CA GLY A 58 -15.11 22.66 20.41
C GLY A 58 -14.52 23.84 21.19
N ASP A 59 -15.32 24.55 22.00
CA ASP A 59 -14.86 25.66 22.82
C ASP A 59 -13.98 25.16 23.96
N LYS A 60 -14.34 24.03 24.58
CA LYS A 60 -13.48 23.36 25.57
C LYS A 60 -12.14 22.93 24.98
N LEU A 61 -12.14 22.37 23.76
CA LEU A 61 -10.89 21.99 23.07
C LEU A 61 -10.03 23.24 22.79
N GLN A 62 -10.65 24.31 22.31
CA GLN A 62 -9.95 25.57 22.04
C GLN A 62 -9.35 26.17 23.32
N ALA A 63 -10.09 26.18 24.42
CA ALA A 63 -9.59 26.64 25.73
C ALA A 63 -8.44 25.78 26.25
N LEU A 64 -8.53 24.44 26.12
CA LEU A 64 -7.44 23.53 26.51
C LEU A 64 -6.16 23.75 25.71
N LEU A 65 -6.26 24.06 24.42
CA LEU A 65 -5.11 24.35 23.57
C LEU A 65 -4.57 25.76 23.88
N ALA A 66 -5.43 26.74 24.08
CA ALA A 66 -5.02 28.10 24.46
C ALA A 66 -4.24 28.11 25.78
N ASN A 67 -4.64 27.32 26.77
CA ASN A 67 -3.91 27.15 28.04
C ASN A 67 -2.51 26.54 27.86
N ARG A 68 -2.23 25.94 26.68
CA ARG A 68 -0.91 25.45 26.31
C ARG A 68 -0.19 26.33 25.29
N GLY A 69 -0.70 27.53 25.05
CA GLY A 69 -0.14 28.50 24.11
C GLY A 69 -0.43 28.19 22.63
N VAL A 70 -1.42 27.34 22.35
CA VAL A 70 -1.77 26.93 20.99
C VAL A 70 -3.06 27.56 20.54
N GLY A 71 -3.00 28.40 19.50
CA GLY A 71 -4.17 29.00 18.87
C GLY A 71 -4.86 28.06 17.91
N LEU A 72 -6.17 27.87 18.06
CA LEU A 72 -6.96 27.06 17.12
C LEU A 72 -7.92 27.93 16.31
N SER A 73 -7.82 27.85 14.99
CA SER A 73 -8.71 28.61 14.09
C SER A 73 -10.14 28.11 14.16
N SER A 74 -11.09 29.03 14.23
CA SER A 74 -12.53 28.76 14.16
C SER A 74 -13.12 28.93 12.76
N GLY A 75 -12.35 29.46 11.80
CA GLY A 75 -12.79 29.71 10.44
C GLY A 75 -12.89 28.47 9.56
N GLN A 76 -13.40 28.67 8.34
CA GLN A 76 -13.45 27.59 7.35
C GLN A 76 -12.03 27.22 6.90
N ARG A 77 -11.78 25.91 6.77
CA ARG A 77 -10.55 25.36 6.24
C ARG A 77 -10.39 25.71 4.76
N LYS A 78 -9.32 26.41 4.39
CA LYS A 78 -9.16 26.92 3.03
C LYS A 78 -8.20 26.14 2.14
N ARG A 79 -7.38 25.19 2.66
CA ARG A 79 -6.22 24.70 1.91
C ARG A 79 -6.22 23.24 1.51
N THR A 80 -6.66 22.31 2.33
CA THR A 80 -6.58 20.88 2.01
C THR A 80 -7.95 20.20 2.22
N PRO A 81 -8.50 19.48 1.23
CA PRO A 81 -9.72 18.73 1.42
C PRO A 81 -9.54 17.64 2.48
N VAL A 82 -10.60 17.36 3.23
CA VAL A 82 -10.65 16.22 4.15
C VAL A 82 -10.79 14.94 3.31
N ASN A 83 -9.88 14.01 3.52
CA ASN A 83 -9.85 12.70 2.90
C ASN A 83 -9.76 11.60 3.97
N THR A 84 -9.62 10.35 3.57
CA THR A 84 -9.52 9.22 4.49
C THR A 84 -8.27 9.34 5.38
N LEU A 85 -7.14 9.79 4.83
CA LEU A 85 -5.91 9.98 5.59
C LEU A 85 -6.06 11.02 6.71
N THR A 86 -6.85 12.05 6.52
CA THR A 86 -7.13 13.06 7.56
C THR A 86 -7.70 12.44 8.86
N ALA A 87 -8.32 11.26 8.77
CA ALA A 87 -8.93 10.59 9.91
C ALA A 87 -7.94 9.80 10.77
N PHE A 88 -6.73 9.52 10.27
CA PHE A 88 -5.70 8.84 11.04
C PHE A 88 -5.11 9.73 12.14
N LEU A 89 -4.78 9.11 13.26
CA LEU A 89 -3.79 9.60 14.20
C LEU A 89 -2.40 9.10 13.76
N GLU A 90 -1.32 9.83 14.07
CA GLU A 90 0.04 9.40 13.71
C GLU A 90 0.35 7.99 14.22
N GLY A 91 0.01 7.69 15.48
CA GLY A 91 0.20 6.34 16.04
C GLY A 91 -0.62 5.26 15.34
N GLU A 92 -1.84 5.58 14.89
CA GLU A 92 -2.69 4.65 14.14
C GLU A 92 -2.20 4.46 12.71
N ALA A 93 -1.69 5.51 12.07
CA ALA A 93 -1.07 5.46 10.75
C ALA A 93 0.21 4.59 10.76
N ILE A 94 1.03 4.72 11.79
CA ILE A 94 2.24 3.88 11.98
C ILE A 94 1.84 2.41 12.12
N GLU A 95 0.79 2.11 12.88
CA GLU A 95 0.33 0.74 13.04
C GLU A 95 -0.24 0.17 11.75
N PHE A 96 -1.05 0.96 11.04
CA PHE A 96 -1.55 0.58 9.71
C PHE A 96 -0.40 0.30 8.74
N GLY A 97 0.63 1.15 8.71
CA GLY A 97 1.82 0.95 7.87
C GLY A 97 2.61 -0.31 8.23
N LYS A 98 2.69 -0.68 9.52
CA LYS A 98 3.31 -1.95 9.95
C LYS A 98 2.50 -3.15 9.48
N ASP A 99 1.17 -3.12 9.67
CA ASP A 99 0.28 -4.17 9.21
C ASP A 99 0.32 -4.28 7.67
N ASN A 100 0.33 -3.14 6.95
CA ASN A 100 0.47 -3.12 5.50
C ASN A 100 1.77 -3.78 5.06
N ARG A 101 2.89 -3.44 5.69
CA ARG A 101 4.17 -4.07 5.39
C ARG A 101 4.15 -5.58 5.63
N GLU A 102 3.60 -6.03 6.77
CA GLU A 102 3.50 -7.46 7.09
C GLU A 102 2.64 -8.20 6.06
N MET A 103 1.44 -7.66 5.76
CA MET A 103 0.52 -8.28 4.80
C MET A 103 1.12 -8.31 3.39
N THR A 104 1.75 -7.21 2.96
CA THR A 104 2.38 -7.09 1.65
C THR A 104 3.55 -8.08 1.51
N HIS A 105 4.44 -8.16 2.51
CA HIS A 105 5.56 -9.11 2.45
C HIS A 105 5.13 -10.57 2.52
N LYS A 106 4.01 -10.87 3.16
CA LYS A 106 3.51 -12.24 3.34
C LYS A 106 2.66 -12.72 2.18
N TYR A 107 1.86 -11.85 1.59
CA TYR A 107 0.83 -12.25 0.64
C TYR A 107 1.06 -11.73 -0.78
N PHE A 108 1.96 -10.77 -1.01
CA PHE A 108 2.28 -10.36 -2.38
C PHE A 108 3.13 -11.43 -3.07
N PRO A 109 2.64 -12.03 -4.16
CA PRO A 109 3.19 -13.26 -4.73
C PRO A 109 4.28 -12.97 -5.79
N SER A 110 5.38 -12.30 -5.40
CA SER A 110 6.47 -11.89 -6.33
C SER A 110 6.99 -13.04 -7.19
N GLU A 111 7.20 -14.22 -6.61
CA GLU A 111 7.72 -15.40 -7.30
C GLU A 111 6.73 -15.93 -8.36
N GLN A 112 5.44 -15.99 -8.03
CA GLN A 112 4.40 -16.46 -8.95
C GLN A 112 4.21 -15.46 -10.10
N ILE A 113 4.19 -14.15 -9.80
CA ILE A 113 4.08 -13.12 -10.83
C ILE A 113 5.27 -13.18 -11.78
N ALA A 114 6.50 -13.26 -11.25
CA ALA A 114 7.70 -13.39 -12.07
C ALA A 114 7.61 -14.59 -12.99
N ARG A 115 7.17 -15.75 -12.47
CA ARG A 115 7.00 -16.96 -13.27
C ARG A 115 5.94 -16.81 -14.35
N CYS A 116 4.78 -16.22 -14.04
CA CYS A 116 3.72 -15.98 -15.04
C CYS A 116 4.24 -15.12 -16.20
N ILE A 117 4.98 -14.04 -15.88
CA ILE A 117 5.54 -13.14 -16.90
C ILE A 117 6.60 -13.86 -17.74
N LEU A 118 7.53 -14.56 -17.09
CA LEU A 118 8.62 -15.24 -17.80
C LEU A 118 8.11 -16.38 -18.69
N ASN A 119 7.09 -17.14 -18.28
CA ASN A 119 6.51 -18.21 -19.09
C ASN A 119 5.86 -17.71 -20.40
N SER A 120 5.61 -16.41 -20.54
CA SER A 120 5.12 -15.81 -21.78
C SER A 120 6.23 -15.09 -22.57
N MET A 121 7.47 -15.07 -22.05
CA MET A 121 8.58 -14.32 -22.61
C MET A 121 9.33 -15.12 -23.67
N PRO A 122 9.67 -14.53 -24.84
CA PRO A 122 10.56 -15.16 -25.80
C PRO A 122 11.98 -15.36 -25.24
N HIS A 123 12.62 -16.46 -25.56
CA HIS A 123 14.00 -16.75 -25.12
C HIS A 123 14.99 -15.62 -25.47
N ALA A 124 14.85 -15.01 -26.66
CA ALA A 124 15.71 -13.91 -27.10
C ALA A 124 15.71 -12.69 -26.14
N ALA A 125 14.61 -12.48 -25.37
CA ALA A 125 14.51 -11.39 -24.41
C ALA A 125 15.05 -11.75 -23.01
N ALA A 126 15.37 -13.02 -22.75
CA ALA A 126 15.70 -13.50 -21.42
C ALA A 126 16.98 -12.87 -20.85
N GLU A 127 18.02 -12.74 -21.66
CA GLU A 127 19.30 -12.18 -21.24
C GLU A 127 19.19 -10.69 -20.87
N ASP A 128 18.47 -9.91 -21.68
CA ASP A 128 18.22 -8.50 -21.39
C ASP A 128 17.31 -8.34 -20.16
N CYS A 129 16.29 -9.18 -20.02
CA CYS A 129 15.45 -9.19 -18.83
C CYS A 129 16.25 -9.50 -17.56
N LEU A 130 17.19 -10.44 -17.61
CA LEU A 130 18.10 -10.73 -16.50
C LEU A 130 18.94 -9.50 -16.11
N LYS A 131 19.54 -8.81 -17.10
CA LYS A 131 20.27 -7.56 -16.85
C LYS A 131 19.39 -6.48 -16.26
N HIS A 132 18.15 -6.34 -16.77
CA HIS A 132 17.19 -5.37 -16.22
C HIS A 132 16.82 -5.68 -14.77
N ALA A 133 16.61 -6.94 -14.42
CA ALA A 133 16.31 -7.35 -13.05
C ALA A 133 17.45 -7.01 -12.08
N MET A 134 18.69 -7.38 -12.43
CA MET A 134 19.89 -7.09 -11.62
C MET A 134 20.09 -5.58 -11.42
N ASN A 135 20.00 -4.80 -12.48
CA ASN A 135 20.15 -3.34 -12.43
C ASN A 135 19.04 -2.69 -11.57
N THR A 136 17.81 -3.20 -11.66
CA THR A 136 16.68 -2.69 -10.87
C THR A 136 16.92 -2.93 -9.39
N THR A 137 17.39 -4.10 -9.00
CA THR A 137 17.75 -4.42 -7.60
C THR A 137 18.75 -3.41 -7.04
N ASP A 138 19.79 -3.04 -7.80
CA ASP A 138 20.77 -2.04 -7.38
C ASP A 138 20.12 -0.66 -7.15
N ILE A 139 19.35 -0.16 -8.11
CA ILE A 139 18.72 1.17 -8.03
C ILE A 139 17.71 1.25 -6.90
N ILE A 140 16.89 0.21 -6.73
CA ILE A 140 15.90 0.19 -5.64
C ILE A 140 16.58 0.12 -4.28
N LYS A 141 17.73 -0.55 -4.16
CA LYS A 141 18.54 -0.51 -2.94
C LYS A 141 18.99 0.92 -2.60
N GLU A 142 19.49 1.68 -3.57
CA GLU A 142 19.85 3.09 -3.37
C GLU A 142 18.66 3.93 -2.88
N GLN A 143 17.46 3.71 -3.43
CA GLN A 143 16.24 4.40 -2.99
C GLN A 143 15.87 4.04 -1.54
N ILE A 144 15.99 2.77 -1.14
CA ILE A 144 15.75 2.33 0.23
C ILE A 144 16.78 2.96 1.18
N ASP A 145 18.06 2.97 0.81
CA ASP A 145 19.14 3.57 1.61
C ASP A 145 18.91 5.09 1.80
N LEU A 146 18.46 5.79 0.76
CA LEU A 146 18.06 7.19 0.85
C LEU A 146 16.87 7.38 1.80
N GLN A 147 15.81 6.58 1.64
CA GLN A 147 14.64 6.61 2.50
C GLN A 147 15.03 6.41 3.98
N VAL A 148 15.90 5.44 4.27
CA VAL A 148 16.43 5.20 5.62
C VAL A 148 17.19 6.44 6.13
N SER A 149 17.99 7.06 5.27
CA SER A 149 18.75 8.26 5.65
C SER A 149 17.87 9.45 6.01
N TRP A 150 16.72 9.61 5.38
CA TRP A 150 15.77 10.70 5.63
C TRP A 150 14.76 10.40 6.74
N CYS A 151 14.33 9.16 6.85
CA CYS A 151 13.26 8.76 7.78
C CYS A 151 13.77 8.12 9.07
N GLY A 152 15.01 7.60 9.09
CA GLY A 152 15.56 6.81 10.19
C GLY A 152 15.16 5.33 10.11
N ASP A 153 15.89 4.48 10.88
CA ASP A 153 15.57 3.06 11.08
C ASP A 153 15.82 2.68 12.54
N PRO A 154 14.79 2.51 13.40
CA PRO A 154 13.36 2.61 13.08
C PRO A 154 12.93 4.01 12.69
N MET A 155 11.81 4.12 11.95
CA MET A 155 11.30 5.41 11.48
C MET A 155 11.06 6.39 12.62
N ASN A 156 11.53 7.61 12.43
CA ASN A 156 11.45 8.70 13.41
C ASN A 156 10.54 9.81 12.88
N VAL A 157 9.38 9.97 13.51
CA VAL A 157 8.37 10.99 13.12
C VAL A 157 8.95 12.41 13.19
N GLU A 158 9.70 12.72 14.23
CA GLU A 158 10.28 14.06 14.42
C GLU A 158 11.25 14.38 13.29
N ARG A 159 12.15 13.45 12.98
CA ARG A 159 13.12 13.60 11.88
C ARG A 159 12.44 13.80 10.52
N MET A 160 11.39 13.01 10.21
CA MET A 160 10.64 13.16 8.96
C MET A 160 9.92 14.51 8.86
N CYS A 161 9.55 15.09 9.99
CA CYS A 161 8.81 16.35 10.06
C CYS A 161 9.70 17.59 10.27
N GLU A 162 11.03 17.45 10.29
CA GLU A 162 11.97 18.58 10.34
C GLU A 162 11.84 19.47 9.09
N ASP A 163 11.98 20.79 9.28
CA ASP A 163 11.82 21.77 8.19
C ASP A 163 12.84 21.55 7.05
N SER A 164 14.02 21.04 7.36
CA SER A 164 15.08 20.72 6.40
C SER A 164 14.86 19.41 5.64
N ASN A 165 13.93 18.56 6.07
CA ASN A 165 13.75 17.25 5.47
C ASN A 165 12.90 17.34 4.18
N PRO A 166 13.42 16.92 3.01
CA PRO A 166 12.69 17.02 1.74
C PRO A 166 11.35 16.26 1.74
N ILE A 167 11.23 15.17 2.52
CA ILE A 167 10.00 14.37 2.59
C ILE A 167 8.94 14.95 3.55
N ARG A 168 9.24 16.06 4.25
CA ARG A 168 8.42 16.63 5.31
C ARG A 168 6.95 16.80 4.93
N ASN A 169 6.68 17.46 3.82
CA ASN A 169 5.31 17.75 3.42
C ASN A 169 4.52 16.47 3.14
N PHE A 170 5.14 15.48 2.53
CA PHE A 170 4.54 14.19 2.28
C PHE A 170 4.28 13.43 3.60
N ALA A 171 5.25 13.43 4.52
CA ALA A 171 5.08 12.84 5.84
C ALA A 171 3.94 13.49 6.64
N LEU A 172 3.82 14.82 6.60
CA LEU A 172 2.77 15.56 7.31
C LEU A 172 1.36 15.24 6.79
N VAL A 173 1.14 15.23 5.47
CA VAL A 173 -0.20 15.01 4.90
C VAL A 173 -0.63 13.54 4.93
N THR A 174 0.32 12.62 5.07
CA THR A 174 0.07 11.18 5.19
C THR A 174 0.20 10.67 6.63
N HIS A 175 0.48 11.56 7.59
CA HIS A 175 0.71 11.19 9.00
C HIS A 175 1.75 10.09 9.15
N VAL A 176 2.83 10.23 8.39
CA VAL A 176 3.99 9.34 8.23
C VAL A 176 3.73 8.00 7.53
N LEU A 177 2.50 7.69 7.16
CA LEU A 177 2.16 6.47 6.44
C LEU A 177 2.88 6.39 5.09
N GLY A 178 2.87 7.47 4.29
CA GLY A 178 3.47 7.49 2.97
C GLY A 178 4.96 7.13 2.94
N PRO A 179 5.82 7.71 3.78
CA PRO A 179 7.22 7.29 3.91
C PRO A 179 7.40 5.80 4.28
N MET A 180 6.51 5.22 5.10
CA MET A 180 6.54 3.79 5.42
C MET A 180 6.20 2.93 4.21
N GLU A 181 5.22 3.36 3.43
CA GLU A 181 4.79 2.66 2.22
C GLU A 181 5.83 2.74 1.12
N TRP A 182 6.49 3.89 0.93
CA TRP A 182 7.61 3.99 0.00
C TRP A 182 8.62 2.87 0.23
N ARG A 183 9.04 2.66 1.48
CA ARG A 183 9.95 1.56 1.81
C ARG A 183 9.35 0.20 1.51
N THR A 184 8.11 -0.04 1.93
CA THR A 184 7.44 -1.32 1.78
C THR A 184 7.35 -1.75 0.31
N TYR A 185 6.87 -0.85 -0.54
CA TYR A 185 6.65 -1.17 -1.95
C TYR A 185 7.93 -1.15 -2.79
N ALA A 186 8.93 -0.34 -2.42
CA ALA A 186 10.26 -0.45 -2.99
C ALA A 186 10.89 -1.82 -2.68
N GLU A 187 10.80 -2.30 -1.44
CA GLU A 187 11.27 -3.65 -1.07
C GLU A 187 10.55 -4.76 -1.84
N VAL A 188 9.26 -4.60 -2.11
CA VAL A 188 8.48 -5.56 -2.90
C VAL A 188 8.89 -5.55 -4.37
N LEU A 189 9.08 -4.38 -4.98
CA LEU A 189 9.59 -4.28 -6.35
C LEU A 189 10.98 -4.91 -6.48
N ARG A 190 11.85 -4.72 -5.48
CA ARG A 190 13.14 -5.40 -5.42
C ARG A 190 12.98 -6.92 -5.35
N LYS A 191 12.11 -7.44 -4.47
CA LYS A 191 11.84 -8.88 -4.40
C LYS A 191 11.30 -9.45 -5.71
N PHE A 192 10.50 -8.69 -6.44
CA PHE A 192 10.02 -9.09 -7.76
C PHE A 192 11.16 -9.17 -8.77
N ALA A 193 12.07 -8.17 -8.80
CA ALA A 193 13.27 -8.21 -9.63
C ALA A 193 14.19 -9.37 -9.24
N ASP A 194 14.43 -9.58 -7.95
CA ASP A 194 15.23 -10.72 -7.43
C ASP A 194 14.61 -12.08 -7.85
N ALA A 195 13.27 -12.18 -7.90
CA ALA A 195 12.58 -13.38 -8.35
C ALA A 195 12.79 -13.65 -9.85
N ILE A 196 12.74 -12.60 -10.69
CA ILE A 196 13.06 -12.69 -12.12
C ILE A 196 14.50 -13.17 -12.30
N GLU A 197 15.46 -12.53 -11.62
CA GLU A 197 16.88 -12.88 -11.67
C GLU A 197 17.09 -14.36 -11.31
N LYS A 198 16.53 -14.79 -10.20
CA LYS A 198 16.62 -16.18 -9.71
C LYS A 198 16.10 -17.20 -10.75
N HIS A 199 14.91 -16.95 -11.31
CA HIS A 199 14.31 -17.86 -12.28
C HIS A 199 15.11 -17.90 -13.59
N LEU A 200 15.60 -16.78 -14.09
CA LEU A 200 16.37 -16.72 -15.32
C LEU A 200 17.76 -17.34 -15.16
N LYS A 201 18.45 -17.12 -14.03
CA LYS A 201 19.70 -17.82 -13.74
C LYS A 201 19.51 -19.34 -13.73
N ALA A 202 18.49 -19.83 -13.02
CA ALA A 202 18.19 -21.25 -12.99
C ALA A 202 17.85 -21.82 -14.38
N TYR A 203 17.14 -21.05 -15.20
CA TYR A 203 16.81 -21.40 -16.58
C TYR A 203 18.10 -21.54 -17.44
N PHE A 204 19.02 -20.56 -17.39
CA PHE A 204 20.27 -20.61 -18.14
C PHE A 204 21.19 -21.73 -17.66
N ASP A 205 21.30 -21.95 -16.36
CA ASP A 205 22.06 -23.07 -15.78
C ASP A 205 21.53 -24.41 -16.28
N HIS A 206 20.21 -24.57 -16.35
CA HIS A 206 19.58 -25.78 -16.88
C HIS A 206 19.92 -25.98 -18.37
N LEU A 207 19.88 -24.94 -19.19
CA LEU A 207 20.24 -25.02 -20.61
C LEU A 207 21.70 -25.46 -20.80
N VAL A 208 22.60 -24.94 -19.99
CA VAL A 208 24.03 -25.32 -20.03
C VAL A 208 24.20 -26.80 -19.63
N ILE A 209 23.57 -27.24 -18.55
CA ILE A 209 23.66 -28.63 -18.06
C ILE A 209 23.11 -29.61 -19.08
N THR A 210 21.96 -29.29 -19.70
CA THR A 210 21.27 -30.18 -20.65
C THR A 210 21.81 -30.07 -22.07
N GLN A 211 22.70 -29.12 -22.34
CA GLN A 211 23.20 -28.79 -23.68
C GLN A 211 22.06 -28.56 -24.69
N THR A 212 20.94 -28.06 -24.21
CA THR A 212 19.72 -27.85 -25.01
C THR A 212 19.86 -26.58 -25.85
N TYR A 213 19.68 -26.72 -27.17
CA TYR A 213 19.56 -25.58 -28.05
C TYR A 213 18.13 -25.04 -28.03
N VAL A 214 17.96 -23.75 -27.80
CA VAL A 214 16.65 -23.08 -27.77
C VAL A 214 16.56 -22.07 -28.91
N TYR A 215 15.49 -22.11 -29.69
CA TYR A 215 15.25 -21.13 -30.74
C TYR A 215 14.89 -19.76 -30.14
N PRO A 216 15.34 -18.64 -30.76
CA PRO A 216 15.14 -17.29 -30.23
C PRO A 216 13.67 -16.94 -29.91
N ASN A 217 12.74 -17.44 -30.71
CA ASN A 217 11.30 -17.21 -30.56
C ASN A 217 10.59 -18.25 -29.67
N GLN A 218 11.30 -19.23 -29.15
CA GLN A 218 10.75 -20.19 -28.23
C GLN A 218 10.48 -19.51 -26.89
N VAL A 219 9.30 -19.78 -26.29
CA VAL A 219 8.92 -19.24 -25.00
C VAL A 219 9.71 -19.93 -23.89
N ILE A 220 10.06 -19.18 -22.86
CA ILE A 220 10.74 -19.70 -21.68
C ILE A 220 9.81 -20.69 -20.97
N CYS A 221 10.31 -21.91 -20.73
CA CYS A 221 9.61 -22.91 -19.95
C CYS A 221 10.31 -23.08 -18.60
N LEU A 222 9.78 -22.44 -17.57
CA LEU A 222 10.29 -22.63 -16.20
C LEU A 222 9.77 -23.95 -15.62
N PRO A 223 10.57 -24.68 -14.81
CA PRO A 223 10.11 -25.86 -14.12
C PRO A 223 8.86 -25.54 -13.28
N GLN A 224 7.83 -26.39 -13.37
CA GLN A 224 6.66 -26.26 -12.52
C GLN A 224 7.06 -26.45 -11.07
N ALA A 225 6.63 -25.53 -10.19
CA ALA A 225 6.79 -25.76 -8.76
C ALA A 225 5.91 -26.94 -8.34
N ALA A 226 6.45 -27.79 -7.48
CA ALA A 226 5.74 -28.96 -6.95
C ALA A 226 4.55 -28.62 -6.04
N ASP A 227 4.27 -27.34 -5.83
CA ASP A 227 3.14 -26.89 -5.03
C ASP A 227 1.87 -26.91 -5.88
N SER A 228 1.08 -27.95 -5.67
CA SER A 228 -0.31 -28.01 -6.08
C SER A 228 -1.12 -27.03 -5.24
N ASP A 229 -1.08 -25.76 -5.61
CA ASP A 229 -2.04 -24.81 -5.09
C ASP A 229 -3.44 -25.26 -5.55
N HIS A 230 -4.23 -25.70 -4.59
CA HIS A 230 -5.65 -25.92 -4.79
C HIS A 230 -6.28 -24.57 -5.14
N VAL A 231 -6.41 -24.32 -6.43
CA VAL A 231 -7.14 -23.17 -6.98
C VAL A 231 -8.60 -23.34 -6.57
N ILE A 232 -9.01 -22.64 -5.53
CA ILE A 232 -10.41 -22.56 -5.14
C ILE A 232 -11.09 -21.63 -6.14
N ARG A 233 -11.71 -22.22 -7.18
CA ARG A 233 -12.58 -21.46 -8.09
C ARG A 233 -13.78 -20.97 -7.30
N ILE A 234 -13.85 -19.67 -7.07
CA ILE A 234 -15.05 -19.03 -6.54
C ILE A 234 -15.95 -18.71 -7.73
N GLU A 235 -16.91 -19.59 -8.03
CA GLU A 235 -18.02 -19.26 -8.93
C GLU A 235 -18.88 -18.21 -8.20
N LEU A 236 -18.93 -17.00 -8.76
CA LEU A 236 -19.73 -15.91 -8.22
C LEU A 236 -21.11 -15.95 -8.87
N ASP A 237 -22.13 -16.28 -8.08
CA ASP A 237 -23.54 -16.13 -8.45
C ASP A 237 -23.91 -14.63 -8.47
N THR A 238 -24.75 -14.21 -9.41
CA THR A 238 -25.28 -12.83 -9.51
C THR A 238 -25.93 -12.32 -8.21
N ASN A 239 -26.40 -13.22 -7.35
CA ASN A 239 -26.89 -12.89 -6.01
C ASN A 239 -25.82 -12.32 -5.08
N GLN A 240 -24.55 -12.55 -5.34
CA GLN A 240 -23.43 -12.12 -4.51
C GLN A 240 -23.08 -10.63 -4.71
N LEU A 241 -23.52 -10.01 -5.82
CA LEU A 241 -23.37 -8.57 -6.07
C LEU A 241 -24.36 -7.71 -5.28
N LYS A 242 -25.35 -8.32 -4.61
CA LYS A 242 -26.34 -7.58 -3.81
C LYS A 242 -25.67 -6.93 -2.61
N THR A 243 -26.04 -5.67 -2.35
CA THR A 243 -25.69 -5.01 -1.09
C THR A 243 -26.33 -5.76 0.07
N PHE A 244 -25.49 -6.22 1.01
CA PHE A 244 -25.96 -6.84 2.23
C PHE A 244 -26.41 -5.81 3.26
N CYS A 245 -25.60 -4.78 3.49
CA CYS A 245 -25.94 -3.66 4.38
C CYS A 245 -25.02 -2.46 4.14
N GLU A 246 -25.42 -1.30 4.69
CA GLU A 246 -24.59 -0.12 4.80
C GLU A 246 -23.95 -0.03 6.19
N VAL A 247 -22.65 0.33 6.24
CA VAL A 247 -21.91 0.49 7.49
C VAL A 247 -21.24 1.87 7.52
N PRO A 248 -21.28 2.60 8.65
CA PRO A 248 -20.53 3.83 8.81
C PRO A 248 -19.04 3.58 8.69
N GLY A 249 -18.36 4.35 7.84
CA GLY A 249 -16.93 4.27 7.63
C GLY A 249 -16.10 4.49 8.89
N ARG A 250 -14.89 3.96 8.87
CA ARG A 250 -13.90 4.10 9.94
C ARG A 250 -13.02 5.34 9.72
N LEU A 251 -12.50 5.48 8.50
CA LEU A 251 -11.60 6.55 8.09
C LEU A 251 -12.35 7.77 7.54
N THR A 252 -13.31 8.27 8.32
CA THR A 252 -14.08 9.46 7.97
C THR A 252 -14.25 10.38 9.18
N LEU A 253 -14.11 11.68 8.96
CA LEU A 253 -14.49 12.72 9.95
C LEU A 253 -15.97 13.11 9.85
N HIS A 254 -16.62 12.75 8.75
CA HIS A 254 -18.03 12.97 8.47
C HIS A 254 -18.70 11.59 8.32
N ASN A 255 -19.95 11.47 8.70
CA ASN A 255 -20.70 10.21 8.75
C ASN A 255 -20.94 9.61 7.34
N ARG A 256 -19.87 9.27 6.61
CA ARG A 256 -19.94 8.55 5.34
C ARG A 256 -20.24 7.09 5.63
N LYS A 257 -21.15 6.50 4.88
CA LYS A 257 -21.47 5.09 4.93
C LYS A 257 -20.93 4.41 3.66
N PHE A 258 -20.65 3.14 3.80
CA PHE A 258 -20.14 2.27 2.75
C PHE A 258 -21.06 1.06 2.61
N ASN A 259 -21.24 0.60 1.38
CA ASN A 259 -21.99 -0.60 1.07
C ASN A 259 -21.09 -1.82 1.26
N ILE A 260 -21.63 -2.83 1.91
CA ILE A 260 -20.99 -4.15 1.99
C ILE A 260 -21.79 -5.11 1.14
N SER A 261 -21.14 -5.73 0.16
CA SER A 261 -21.76 -6.74 -0.69
C SER A 261 -21.77 -8.12 -0.01
N VAL A 262 -22.68 -8.97 -0.46
CA VAL A 262 -22.68 -10.39 -0.06
C VAL A 262 -21.38 -11.07 -0.45
N ALA A 263 -20.82 -10.70 -1.62
CA ALA A 263 -19.54 -11.21 -2.10
C ALA A 263 -18.38 -10.85 -1.17
N GLU A 264 -18.29 -9.60 -0.70
CA GLU A 264 -17.28 -9.19 0.29
C GLU A 264 -17.34 -10.06 1.55
N ILE A 265 -18.54 -10.24 2.10
CA ILE A 265 -18.70 -11.10 3.28
C ILE A 265 -18.27 -12.54 2.98
N GLY A 266 -18.63 -13.07 1.81
CA GLY A 266 -18.25 -14.42 1.37
C GLY A 266 -16.73 -14.60 1.30
N ARG A 267 -15.99 -13.62 0.77
CA ARG A 267 -14.52 -13.62 0.75
C ARG A 267 -13.93 -13.62 2.16
N ARG A 268 -14.42 -12.75 3.02
CA ARG A 268 -13.89 -12.53 4.38
C ARG A 268 -14.14 -13.68 5.34
N VAL A 269 -15.20 -14.47 5.11
CA VAL A 269 -15.50 -15.67 5.91
C VAL A 269 -14.62 -16.87 5.53
N LYS A 270 -14.15 -16.92 4.27
CA LYS A 270 -13.26 -17.95 3.74
C LYS A 270 -11.79 -17.66 4.08
N THR A 271 -10.90 -18.60 3.75
CA THR A 271 -9.45 -18.41 3.78
C THR A 271 -9.04 -17.32 2.79
N PRO A 272 -8.03 -16.50 3.09
CA PRO A 272 -7.14 -16.54 4.25
C PRO A 272 -7.66 -15.79 5.49
N GLU A 273 -8.69 -14.93 5.41
CA GLU A 273 -9.12 -14.07 6.53
C GLU A 273 -9.93 -14.84 7.60
N CYS A 274 -10.82 -15.76 7.20
CA CYS A 274 -11.59 -16.66 8.07
C CYS A 274 -12.35 -15.94 9.21
N LEU A 275 -13.12 -14.90 8.92
CA LEU A 275 -13.87 -14.18 9.94
C LEU A 275 -14.95 -15.06 10.60
N ASN A 276 -15.06 -14.97 11.91
CA ASN A 276 -16.17 -15.56 12.67
C ASN A 276 -17.29 -14.52 12.93
N GLY A 277 -18.43 -15.00 13.43
CA GLY A 277 -19.60 -14.18 13.67
C GLY A 277 -19.39 -13.01 14.64
N SER A 278 -18.48 -13.15 15.61
CA SER A 278 -18.18 -12.08 16.57
C SER A 278 -17.43 -10.91 15.90
N ILE A 279 -16.42 -11.23 15.10
CA ILE A 279 -15.62 -10.22 14.40
C ILE A 279 -16.46 -9.59 13.28
N LEU A 280 -17.12 -10.40 12.47
CA LEU A 280 -18.00 -9.92 11.41
C LEU A 280 -19.12 -9.03 11.93
N GLY A 281 -19.80 -9.43 13.01
CA GLY A 281 -20.83 -8.61 13.67
C GLY A 281 -20.30 -7.27 14.17
N ALA A 282 -19.05 -7.24 14.62
CA ALA A 282 -18.38 -6.00 15.03
C ALA A 282 -18.04 -5.08 13.85
N ILE A 283 -17.60 -5.65 12.73
CA ILE A 283 -17.32 -4.91 11.50
C ILE A 283 -18.61 -4.30 10.97
N LEU A 284 -19.67 -5.11 10.89
CA LEU A 284 -21.00 -4.70 10.42
C LEU A 284 -21.73 -3.77 11.40
N ARG A 285 -21.12 -3.49 12.58
CA ARG A 285 -21.76 -2.71 13.65
C ARG A 285 -23.16 -3.21 14.02
N LYS A 286 -23.47 -4.46 13.73
CA LYS A 286 -24.64 -5.17 14.25
C LYS A 286 -24.31 -5.51 15.71
N GLY A 287 -24.80 -4.73 16.67
CA GLY A 287 -24.44 -4.78 18.09
C GLY A 287 -24.42 -6.19 18.67
N LYS A 288 -23.86 -6.36 19.88
CA LYS A 288 -23.97 -7.62 20.65
C LYS A 288 -25.41 -7.93 20.92
N THR A 289 -26.05 -8.65 20.00
CA THR A 289 -27.40 -9.15 20.22
C THR A 289 -27.34 -10.30 21.22
N LYS A 290 -28.37 -10.45 22.07
CA LYS A 290 -28.44 -11.53 23.07
C LYS A 290 -28.43 -12.94 22.49
N ASP A 291 -28.62 -13.06 21.16
CA ASP A 291 -28.68 -14.33 20.41
C ASP A 291 -27.33 -14.84 19.90
N ASN A 292 -26.23 -14.28 20.40
CA ASN A 292 -24.85 -14.70 20.03
C ASN A 292 -24.53 -14.73 18.53
N GLY A 293 -25.19 -13.89 17.74
CA GLY A 293 -24.96 -13.81 16.30
C GLY A 293 -25.71 -14.86 15.48
N ASN A 294 -26.69 -15.55 16.04
CA ASN A 294 -27.52 -16.51 15.29
C ASN A 294 -28.32 -15.79 14.19
N ALA A 295 -28.92 -14.62 14.50
CA ALA A 295 -29.64 -13.83 13.49
C ALA A 295 -28.76 -13.49 12.27
N LEU A 296 -27.51 -13.08 12.49
CA LEU A 296 -26.57 -12.81 11.39
C LEU A 296 -26.25 -14.08 10.60
N ARG A 297 -26.10 -15.21 11.29
CA ARG A 297 -25.84 -16.51 10.64
C ARG A 297 -27.01 -16.95 9.78
N ASP A 298 -28.24 -16.85 10.30
CA ASP A 298 -29.46 -17.24 9.58
C ASP A 298 -29.72 -16.32 8.38
N GLU A 299 -29.37 -15.02 8.52
CA GLU A 299 -29.41 -14.07 7.41
C GLU A 299 -28.41 -14.46 6.29
N LEU A 300 -27.16 -14.80 6.64
CA LEU A 300 -26.11 -15.18 5.68
C LEU A 300 -26.39 -16.53 5.00
N ARG A 301 -27.01 -17.47 5.70
CA ARG A 301 -27.45 -18.76 5.09
C ARG A 301 -28.38 -18.58 3.91
N LYS A 302 -29.20 -17.52 3.90
CA LYS A 302 -30.09 -17.21 2.77
C LYS A 302 -29.32 -16.92 1.47
N TYR A 303 -28.05 -16.57 1.61
CA TYR A 303 -27.11 -16.30 0.51
C TYR A 303 -26.09 -17.41 0.32
N GLY A 304 -26.28 -18.59 0.93
CA GLY A 304 -25.36 -19.71 0.83
C GLY A 304 -24.02 -19.52 1.59
N ILE A 305 -23.94 -18.53 2.50
CA ILE A 305 -22.75 -18.28 3.28
C ILE A 305 -22.85 -18.95 4.65
N GLU A 306 -21.98 -19.93 4.89
CA GLU A 306 -21.84 -20.60 6.18
C GLU A 306 -20.86 -19.83 7.07
N LEU A 307 -21.35 -19.30 8.19
CA LEU A 307 -20.55 -18.55 9.16
C LEU A 307 -19.97 -19.50 10.21
N PRO A 308 -18.63 -19.62 10.33
CA PRO A 308 -18.00 -20.53 11.28
C PRO A 308 -18.41 -20.27 12.74
N ILE A 309 -18.60 -21.37 13.47
CA ILE A 309 -18.88 -21.35 14.93
C ILE A 309 -17.55 -21.50 15.66
N GLY A 310 -17.31 -20.67 16.66
CA GLY A 310 -16.14 -20.80 17.53
C GLY A 310 -15.05 -19.73 17.34
N ARG A 311 -13.87 -20.00 17.90
CA ARG A 311 -12.74 -19.07 17.83
C ARG A 311 -12.10 -19.15 16.45
N ARG A 312 -11.74 -17.98 15.90
CA ARG A 312 -10.94 -17.88 14.69
C ARG A 312 -9.58 -18.56 14.89
N LYS A 313 -9.24 -19.48 14.00
CA LYS A 313 -7.99 -20.26 14.12
C LYS A 313 -6.86 -19.79 13.20
N ALA A 314 -7.14 -19.07 12.12
CA ALA A 314 -6.19 -18.95 11.02
C ALA A 314 -5.35 -17.67 10.99
N THR A 315 -5.87 -16.49 11.30
CA THR A 315 -5.13 -15.23 11.10
C THR A 315 -5.38 -14.24 12.25
N SER A 316 -4.34 -13.51 12.68
CA SER A 316 -4.48 -12.38 13.60
C SER A 316 -5.29 -11.26 12.95
N THR A 317 -6.04 -10.52 13.76
CA THR A 317 -6.70 -9.31 13.27
C THR A 317 -5.69 -8.19 13.07
N THR A 318 -5.74 -7.54 11.92
CA THR A 318 -4.95 -6.38 11.55
C THR A 318 -5.83 -5.14 11.52
N THR A 319 -5.24 -3.98 11.27
CA THR A 319 -5.98 -2.74 11.01
C THR A 319 -6.87 -2.85 9.78
N PHE A 320 -6.46 -3.63 8.76
CA PHE A 320 -7.29 -3.94 7.59
C PHE A 320 -8.59 -4.64 7.97
N THR A 321 -8.57 -5.54 8.95
CA THR A 321 -9.78 -6.28 9.36
C THR A 321 -10.96 -5.36 9.72
N ALA A 322 -10.69 -4.11 10.11
CA ALA A 322 -11.73 -3.13 10.42
C ALA A 322 -12.29 -2.38 9.21
N LEU A 323 -11.58 -2.38 8.08
CA LEU A 323 -11.99 -1.69 6.87
C LEU A 323 -12.96 -2.52 6.03
N MET A 324 -13.82 -1.85 5.28
CA MET A 324 -14.59 -2.42 4.18
C MET A 324 -13.79 -2.25 2.87
N GLU A 325 -14.03 -3.11 1.88
CA GLU A 325 -13.33 -3.05 0.59
C GLU A 325 -13.51 -1.68 -0.09
N GLU A 326 -14.73 -1.13 -0.14
CA GLU A 326 -14.96 0.20 -0.72
C GLU A 326 -14.16 1.30 0.01
N GLU A 327 -14.07 1.24 1.34
CA GLU A 327 -13.31 2.21 2.14
C GLU A 327 -11.81 2.07 1.92
N ALA A 328 -11.29 0.85 1.81
CA ALA A 328 -9.89 0.54 1.54
C ALA A 328 -9.45 1.06 0.16
N LEU A 329 -10.29 0.87 -0.86
CA LEU A 329 -10.04 1.40 -2.21
C LEU A 329 -10.07 2.93 -2.28
N ILE A 330 -10.92 3.57 -1.46
CA ILE A 330 -10.91 5.04 -1.37
C ILE A 330 -9.64 5.52 -0.67
N LEU A 331 -9.16 4.80 0.35
CA LEU A 331 -7.89 5.13 0.99
C LEU A 331 -6.73 5.09 -0.02
N ALA A 332 -6.65 4.05 -0.86
CA ALA A 332 -5.64 3.95 -1.91
C ALA A 332 -5.74 5.10 -2.94
N ARG A 333 -6.96 5.46 -3.34
CA ARG A 333 -7.19 6.62 -4.24
C ARG A 333 -6.78 7.94 -3.62
N ASP A 334 -7.08 8.15 -2.34
CA ASP A 334 -6.68 9.34 -1.61
C ASP A 334 -5.16 9.41 -1.45
N MET A 335 -4.50 8.26 -1.20
CA MET A 335 -3.04 8.17 -1.15
C MET A 335 -2.43 8.52 -2.51
N ARG A 336 -2.93 7.95 -3.62
CA ARG A 336 -2.46 8.30 -4.97
C ARG A 336 -2.53 9.80 -5.25
N ALA A 337 -3.66 10.46 -4.91
CA ALA A 337 -3.80 11.89 -5.10
C ALA A 337 -2.81 12.72 -4.27
N ILE A 338 -2.48 12.25 -3.07
CA ILE A 338 -1.47 12.87 -2.22
C ILE A 338 -0.06 12.63 -2.75
N MET A 339 0.25 11.41 -3.21
CA MET A 339 1.56 11.08 -3.80
C MET A 339 1.85 11.99 -5.00
N GLN A 340 0.91 12.08 -5.94
CA GLN A 340 1.04 12.96 -7.12
C GLN A 340 1.30 14.42 -6.78
N LYS A 341 0.83 14.90 -5.64
CA LYS A 341 0.94 16.32 -5.24
C LYS A 341 2.11 16.60 -4.31
N HIS A 342 2.48 15.66 -3.46
CA HIS A 342 3.36 15.92 -2.32
C HIS A 342 4.58 15.01 -2.23
N PHE A 343 4.65 13.93 -3.03
CA PHE A 343 5.85 13.10 -3.07
C PHE A 343 6.96 13.87 -3.79
N PRO A 344 8.14 14.08 -3.15
CA PRO A 344 9.14 15.02 -3.66
C PRO A 344 10.06 14.37 -4.71
N VAL A 345 9.50 14.00 -5.88
CA VAL A 345 10.20 13.27 -6.95
C VAL A 345 11.52 13.98 -7.33
N ASP A 346 11.48 15.29 -7.58
CA ASP A 346 12.66 16.04 -8.03
C ASP A 346 13.78 16.08 -6.98
N ALA A 347 13.41 16.27 -5.70
CA ALA A 347 14.39 16.28 -4.62
C ALA A 347 15.04 14.90 -4.43
N ILE A 348 14.25 13.84 -4.52
CA ILE A 348 14.75 12.46 -4.44
C ILE A 348 15.65 12.16 -5.64
N ALA A 349 15.22 12.53 -6.86
CA ALA A 349 15.99 12.29 -8.10
C ALA A 349 17.34 13.01 -8.05
N THR A 350 17.36 14.26 -7.59
CA THR A 350 18.60 15.04 -7.44
C THR A 350 19.55 14.36 -6.48
N GLU A 351 19.10 14.06 -5.27
CA GLU A 351 19.92 13.44 -4.23
C GLU A 351 20.48 12.06 -4.66
N LEU A 352 19.64 11.21 -5.30
CA LEU A 352 20.08 9.91 -5.81
C LEU A 352 21.12 10.05 -6.91
N ASN A 353 20.97 11.02 -7.80
CA ASN A 353 21.96 11.28 -8.85
C ASN A 353 23.27 11.80 -8.25
N GLU A 354 23.24 12.69 -7.28
CA GLU A 354 24.43 13.16 -6.59
C GLU A 354 25.18 12.03 -5.87
N ARG A 355 24.47 11.18 -5.15
CA ARG A 355 25.06 10.03 -4.45
C ARG A 355 25.67 8.99 -5.37
N SER A 356 25.15 8.84 -6.58
CA SER A 356 25.62 7.84 -7.55
C SER A 356 27.01 8.16 -8.12
N LYS A 357 27.54 9.38 -7.89
CA LYS A 357 28.86 9.83 -8.36
C LYS A 357 29.13 9.59 -9.86
N TYR A 358 28.07 9.66 -10.68
CA TYR A 358 28.19 9.45 -12.13
C TYR A 358 29.13 10.46 -12.81
N HIS A 359 29.42 11.59 -12.15
CA HIS A 359 30.32 12.63 -12.64
C HIS A 359 31.80 12.21 -12.67
N GLU A 360 32.19 11.16 -11.92
CA GLU A 360 33.60 10.78 -11.77
C GLU A 360 34.20 10.14 -13.02
N ALA A 361 33.39 9.62 -13.94
CA ALA A 361 33.85 9.04 -15.21
C ALA A 361 32.71 8.97 -16.25
N ASN A 362 33.02 9.19 -17.52
CA ASN A 362 32.01 9.16 -18.61
C ASN A 362 31.27 7.82 -18.75
N ASN A 363 31.94 6.71 -18.49
CA ASN A 363 31.30 5.37 -18.51
C ASN A 363 30.27 5.20 -17.42
N LYS A 364 30.46 5.82 -16.26
CA LYS A 364 29.47 5.79 -15.15
C LYS A 364 28.17 6.49 -15.50
N LEU A 365 28.21 7.55 -16.30
CA LEU A 365 27.01 8.25 -16.79
C LEU A 365 26.15 7.32 -17.68
N VAL A 366 26.79 6.62 -18.60
CA VAL A 366 26.10 5.68 -19.49
C VAL A 366 25.54 4.50 -18.67
N GLU A 367 26.35 3.94 -17.79
CA GLU A 367 25.93 2.86 -16.89
C GLU A 367 24.73 3.28 -16.02
N ARG A 368 24.75 4.50 -15.43
CA ARG A 368 23.65 5.03 -14.64
C ARG A 368 22.35 5.11 -15.44
N ARG A 369 22.44 5.60 -16.67
CA ARG A 369 21.30 5.72 -17.58
C ARG A 369 20.71 4.34 -17.91
N VAL A 370 21.55 3.35 -18.20
CA VAL A 370 21.13 1.97 -18.46
C VAL A 370 20.45 1.35 -17.24
N LYS A 371 21.01 1.52 -16.04
CA LYS A 371 20.40 1.03 -14.80
C LYS A 371 19.04 1.65 -14.55
N LEU A 372 18.88 2.96 -14.75
CA LEU A 372 17.60 3.66 -14.60
C LEU A 372 16.57 3.21 -15.64
N GLN A 373 16.99 2.98 -16.90
CA GLN A 373 16.13 2.42 -17.94
C GLN A 373 15.64 1.02 -17.54
N SER A 374 16.48 0.21 -16.92
CA SER A 374 16.12 -1.12 -16.42
C SER A 374 14.99 -1.08 -15.39
N VAL A 375 14.96 -0.05 -14.53
CA VAL A 375 13.83 0.15 -13.57
C VAL A 375 12.54 0.39 -14.33
N LEU A 376 12.57 1.15 -15.43
CA LEU A 376 11.37 1.41 -16.24
C LEU A 376 10.82 0.12 -16.85
N GLU A 377 11.71 -0.74 -17.38
CA GLU A 377 11.30 -2.02 -17.99
C GLU A 377 10.69 -2.97 -16.95
N ILE A 378 11.35 -3.20 -15.82
CA ILE A 378 10.82 -4.06 -14.76
C ILE A 378 9.52 -3.51 -14.15
N SER A 379 9.45 -2.19 -13.92
CA SER A 379 8.24 -1.53 -13.45
C SER A 379 7.10 -1.67 -14.46
N SER A 380 7.37 -1.53 -15.75
CA SER A 380 6.37 -1.71 -16.82
C SER A 380 5.82 -3.14 -16.86
N MET A 381 6.69 -4.14 -16.70
CA MET A 381 6.27 -5.55 -16.66
C MET A 381 5.32 -5.80 -15.49
N LEU A 382 5.68 -5.35 -14.29
CA LEU A 382 4.85 -5.51 -13.10
C LEU A 382 3.55 -4.71 -13.21
N PHE A 383 3.61 -3.45 -13.65
CA PHE A 383 2.44 -2.60 -13.86
C PHE A 383 1.44 -3.24 -14.84
N THR A 384 1.93 -3.74 -15.97
CA THR A 384 1.11 -4.41 -16.98
C THR A 384 0.44 -5.66 -16.40
N PHE A 385 1.17 -6.46 -15.64
CA PHE A 385 0.60 -7.63 -14.96
C PHE A 385 -0.52 -7.23 -13.99
N LEU A 386 -0.25 -6.26 -13.09
CA LEU A 386 -1.21 -5.80 -12.08
C LEU A 386 -2.47 -5.18 -12.69
N THR A 387 -2.34 -4.39 -13.75
CA THR A 387 -3.47 -3.72 -14.41
C THR A 387 -4.31 -4.68 -15.27
N ASN A 388 -3.69 -5.71 -15.84
CA ASN A 388 -4.39 -6.74 -16.61
C ASN A 388 -5.02 -7.82 -15.70
N THR A 389 -4.55 -7.94 -14.47
CA THR A 389 -5.11 -8.83 -13.47
C THR A 389 -6.23 -8.07 -12.74
N GLN A 390 -7.46 -8.18 -13.26
CA GLN A 390 -8.61 -7.54 -12.64
C GLN A 390 -8.97 -8.29 -11.36
N VAL A 391 -8.70 -7.68 -10.22
CA VAL A 391 -9.12 -8.23 -8.93
C VAL A 391 -10.59 -7.88 -8.70
N PRO A 392 -11.44 -8.83 -8.23
CA PRO A 392 -12.87 -8.59 -8.08
C PRO A 392 -13.13 -7.50 -7.03
N VAL A 393 -13.58 -6.33 -7.49
CA VAL A 393 -14.16 -5.29 -6.64
C VAL A 393 -15.68 -5.45 -6.66
N SER A 394 -16.34 -5.08 -5.57
CA SER A 394 -17.77 -5.28 -5.33
C SER A 394 -18.73 -4.90 -6.47
N ASP A 395 -18.31 -4.03 -7.41
CA ASP A 395 -19.15 -3.53 -8.49
C ASP A 395 -18.60 -3.82 -9.91
N ARG A 396 -17.46 -4.50 -10.02
CA ARG A 396 -16.82 -4.80 -11.30
C ARG A 396 -16.49 -6.27 -11.40
N MET A 397 -17.44 -7.05 -11.88
CA MET A 397 -17.21 -8.42 -12.27
C MET A 397 -16.69 -8.45 -13.70
N PRO A 398 -15.49 -8.92 -13.99
CA PRO A 398 -15.13 -9.27 -15.33
C PRO A 398 -15.93 -10.50 -15.77
N GLU A 399 -16.52 -10.46 -16.97
CA GLU A 399 -17.21 -11.60 -17.57
C GLU A 399 -16.27 -12.78 -17.84
N VAL A 400 -14.96 -12.54 -17.89
CA VAL A 400 -13.91 -13.54 -18.10
C VAL A 400 -12.78 -13.31 -17.09
N ARG A 401 -12.48 -14.31 -16.29
CA ARG A 401 -11.32 -14.31 -15.39
C ARG A 401 -10.06 -14.68 -16.17
N SER A 402 -8.99 -13.90 -16.03
CA SER A 402 -7.69 -14.30 -16.53
C SER A 402 -7.12 -15.46 -15.69
N GLU A 403 -6.27 -16.30 -16.26
CA GLU A 403 -5.59 -17.38 -15.51
C GLU A 403 -4.75 -16.86 -14.33
N HIS A 404 -4.46 -15.57 -14.32
CA HIS A 404 -3.60 -14.91 -13.32
C HIS A 404 -4.33 -14.27 -12.16
N GLU A 405 -5.67 -14.17 -12.18
CA GLU A 405 -6.47 -13.53 -11.13
C GLU A 405 -6.27 -14.18 -9.76
N HIS A 406 -6.10 -15.49 -9.73
CA HIS A 406 -5.92 -16.26 -8.50
C HIS A 406 -4.62 -15.93 -7.77
N VAL A 407 -3.61 -15.48 -8.49
CA VAL A 407 -2.28 -15.19 -7.93
C VAL A 407 -2.34 -14.04 -6.93
N LEU A 408 -3.17 -13.00 -7.18
CA LEU A 408 -3.32 -11.83 -6.31
C LEU A 408 -4.46 -11.97 -5.28
N GLU A 409 -5.31 -12.99 -5.38
CA GLU A 409 -6.51 -13.11 -4.54
C GLU A 409 -6.21 -13.09 -3.03
N PRO A 410 -5.23 -13.84 -2.49
CA PRO A 410 -4.90 -13.78 -1.07
C PRO A 410 -4.44 -12.39 -0.62
N PHE A 411 -3.65 -11.70 -1.44
CA PHE A 411 -3.18 -10.35 -1.15
C PHE A 411 -4.33 -9.34 -1.15
N PHE A 412 -5.23 -9.44 -2.14
CA PHE A 412 -6.44 -8.64 -2.20
C PHE A 412 -7.32 -8.84 -0.96
N ILE A 413 -7.62 -10.08 -0.60
CA ILE A 413 -8.50 -10.39 0.54
C ILE A 413 -7.90 -9.86 1.84
N MET A 414 -6.61 -10.05 2.07
CA MET A 414 -5.95 -9.65 3.33
C MET A 414 -5.78 -8.14 3.48
N THR A 415 -5.78 -7.40 2.37
CA THR A 415 -5.67 -5.93 2.34
C THR A 415 -6.95 -5.24 1.89
N HIS A 416 -8.03 -6.00 1.64
CA HIS A 416 -9.33 -5.52 1.16
C HIS A 416 -9.24 -4.66 -0.10
N GLY A 417 -8.34 -5.02 -1.01
CA GLY A 417 -8.10 -4.31 -2.26
C GLY A 417 -7.10 -3.13 -2.16
N TYR A 418 -6.79 -2.66 -0.96
CA TYR A 418 -5.82 -1.59 -0.76
C TYR A 418 -4.44 -1.91 -1.33
N GLY A 419 -3.91 -3.11 -1.00
CA GLY A 419 -2.55 -3.51 -1.37
C GLY A 419 -2.30 -3.55 -2.87
N PRO A 420 -3.12 -4.19 -3.70
CA PRO A 420 -2.97 -4.16 -5.15
C PRO A 420 -3.00 -2.75 -5.75
N ASP A 421 -3.94 -1.89 -5.33
CA ASP A 421 -4.04 -0.51 -5.81
C ASP A 421 -2.81 0.32 -5.40
N GLU A 422 -2.34 0.15 -4.15
CA GLU A 422 -1.12 0.82 -3.69
C GLU A 422 0.14 0.30 -4.39
N MET A 423 0.22 -0.99 -4.70
CA MET A 423 1.34 -1.50 -5.48
C MET A 423 1.42 -0.84 -6.86
N ILE A 424 0.27 -0.66 -7.53
CA ILE A 424 0.19 0.09 -8.80
C ILE A 424 0.68 1.54 -8.60
N ASN A 425 0.18 2.24 -7.59
CA ASN A 425 0.55 3.62 -7.30
C ASN A 425 2.07 3.78 -7.09
N TRP A 426 2.69 2.86 -6.34
CA TRP A 426 4.12 2.93 -6.05
C TRP A 426 4.99 2.48 -7.22
N VAL A 427 4.57 1.50 -8.02
CA VAL A 427 5.29 1.12 -9.24
C VAL A 427 5.33 2.30 -10.24
N GLU A 428 4.21 2.99 -10.42
CA GLU A 428 4.16 4.23 -11.24
C GLU A 428 5.08 5.31 -10.67
N THR A 429 5.03 5.56 -9.36
CA THR A 429 5.84 6.59 -8.70
C THR A 429 7.34 6.29 -8.79
N ILE A 430 7.75 5.03 -8.64
CA ILE A 430 9.14 4.59 -8.78
C ILE A 430 9.60 4.75 -10.24
N ALA A 431 8.74 4.44 -11.22
CA ALA A 431 9.03 4.67 -12.62
C ALA A 431 9.17 6.18 -12.94
N GLU A 432 8.29 7.02 -12.41
CA GLU A 432 8.40 8.48 -12.53
C GLU A 432 9.71 9.01 -11.92
N LEU A 433 10.11 8.49 -10.77
CA LEU A 433 11.38 8.83 -10.13
C LEU A 433 12.58 8.44 -11.01
N ALA A 434 12.55 7.27 -11.65
CA ALA A 434 13.59 6.87 -12.59
C ALA A 434 13.62 7.78 -13.84
N LYS A 435 12.48 8.16 -14.40
CA LYS A 435 12.37 9.13 -15.50
C LYS A 435 12.93 10.50 -15.11
N ALA A 436 12.59 11.00 -13.93
CA ALA A 436 13.11 12.27 -13.41
C ALA A 436 14.64 12.23 -13.28
N GLN A 437 15.20 11.15 -12.72
CA GLN A 437 16.66 10.97 -12.65
C GLN A 437 17.29 10.99 -14.05
N ILE A 438 16.73 10.26 -15.03
CA ILE A 438 17.23 10.22 -16.41
C ILE A 438 17.20 11.60 -17.04
N SER A 439 16.14 12.37 -16.84
CA SER A 439 16.00 13.72 -17.42
C SER A 439 17.01 14.72 -16.89
N MET A 440 17.48 14.54 -15.65
CA MET A 440 18.49 15.37 -14.99
C MET A 440 19.93 14.98 -15.38
N LEU A 441 20.14 13.80 -15.98
CA LEU A 441 21.47 13.38 -16.42
C LEU A 441 21.90 14.14 -17.67
N PRO A 442 23.17 14.58 -17.77
CA PRO A 442 23.71 15.18 -18.97
C PRO A 442 23.49 14.30 -20.21
N GLN A 443 23.27 14.91 -21.37
CA GLN A 443 23.21 14.15 -22.61
C GLN A 443 24.57 13.48 -22.87
N ALA A 444 24.55 12.19 -23.27
CA ALA A 444 25.80 11.53 -23.66
C ALA A 444 26.42 12.27 -24.83
N PRO A 445 27.75 12.48 -24.85
CA PRO A 445 28.41 13.10 -25.99
C PRO A 445 28.08 12.31 -27.28
N THR A 446 27.57 13.03 -28.27
CA THR A 446 27.23 12.48 -29.61
C THR A 446 28.43 11.90 -30.28
N GLY A 447 28.90 10.73 -29.93
CA GLY A 447 30.11 10.06 -30.42
C GLY A 447 30.44 8.76 -29.69
N ALA A 448 29.88 8.51 -28.52
CA ALA A 448 30.21 7.32 -27.71
C ALA A 448 29.21 6.14 -27.90
N ALA A 449 28.16 6.33 -28.69
CA ALA A 449 27.10 5.30 -28.87
C ALA A 449 27.48 4.14 -29.82
N ALA A 450 28.67 4.13 -30.39
CA ALA A 450 29.08 3.13 -31.38
C ALA A 450 29.99 2.00 -30.85
N ALA A 451 30.28 1.94 -29.55
CA ALA A 451 31.26 1.01 -28.98
C ALA A 451 30.67 -0.03 -27.97
N PHE A 452 29.36 -0.08 -27.78
CA PHE A 452 28.73 -1.02 -26.80
C PHE A 452 27.48 -1.69 -27.39
N TYR A 453 27.54 -2.18 -28.63
CA TYR A 453 26.59 -3.17 -29.14
C TYR A 453 27.37 -4.42 -29.54
#